data_46be94913381513cee48e39e5c1ccf37
#
_entry.id   46be94913381513cee48e39e5c1ccf37
#
_cell.length_a   1.000
_cell.length_b   1.000
_cell.length_c   1.000
_cell.angle_alpha   90.00
_cell.angle_beta   90.00
_cell.angle_gamma   90.00
#
_symmetry.space_group_name_H-M   'P 1'
#
loop_
_entity.id
_entity.type
_entity.pdbx_description
1 polymer ?
#
loop_
_entity_poly.entity_id
_entity_poly.type
_entity_poly.pdbx_seq_one_letter_code
_entity_poly.pdbx_strand_id
1 'polypeptide(L)'
;MCTKYGVSRSGFYRWQKRDVSAHAKRDAELLEKVHLAHQESHGYYGSPRVTHALKNQGVEVGRGRVARLMRHAKLKGHGNGLFRSRVGTYKFFSAVPNTIREVSIDRTDQVWIGDVTYLKVNGQWRYFATIMDRYSRRIIGWSLANHRTAQLTIDALNHAVRNRKPPQGVYFHSDRGIEYAALEYKARLKEHGFIQSMNRPGSMNDNAHMESFFHSLKVEGLYKKTFQTDQALSEALVGYVQFYNQKRLHSSLGYKAPAVYECAQTYQSSVH
;
A
#
# COMPACT_ATOMS: atom_id res chain seq x y z
N MET A 1 -41.27 -27.37 28.00
CA MET A 1 -40.27 -26.40 27.46
C MET A 1 -40.96 -25.39 26.51
N CYS A 2 -41.70 -25.84 25.49
CA CYS A 2 -42.34 -24.93 24.53
C CYS A 2 -43.30 -23.90 25.18
N THR A 3 -44.11 -24.32 26.16
CA THR A 3 -45.01 -23.46 26.92
C THR A 3 -44.27 -22.38 27.71
N LYS A 4 -43.09 -22.71 28.27
CA LYS A 4 -42.25 -21.78 29.06
C LYS A 4 -41.68 -20.64 28.19
N TYR A 5 -41.44 -20.87 26.88
CA TYR A 5 -40.89 -19.91 25.96
C TYR A 5 -41.92 -19.35 24.96
N GLY A 6 -43.20 -19.60 25.14
CA GLY A 6 -44.29 -19.08 24.33
C GLY A 6 -44.28 -19.53 22.86
N VAL A 7 -43.66 -20.70 22.55
CA VAL A 7 -43.55 -21.25 21.19
C VAL A 7 -44.48 -22.45 21.02
N SER A 8 -45.14 -22.59 19.85
CA SER A 8 -45.94 -23.76 19.56
C SER A 8 -45.07 -25.02 19.38
N ARG A 9 -45.55 -26.17 19.87
CA ARG A 9 -44.87 -27.47 19.72
C ARG A 9 -44.66 -27.78 18.21
N SER A 10 -45.65 -27.59 17.39
CA SER A 10 -45.55 -27.82 15.92
C SER A 10 -44.52 -26.90 15.27
N GLY A 11 -44.45 -25.62 15.67
CA GLY A 11 -43.45 -24.67 15.22
C GLY A 11 -42.02 -25.07 15.58
N PHE A 12 -41.82 -25.57 16.83
CA PHE A 12 -40.51 -26.06 17.28
C PHE A 12 -40.04 -27.29 16.49
N TYR A 13 -40.88 -28.30 16.31
CA TYR A 13 -40.51 -29.49 15.54
C TYR A 13 -40.32 -29.21 14.06
N ARG A 14 -41.12 -28.29 13.47
CA ARG A 14 -40.90 -27.81 12.09
C ARG A 14 -39.58 -27.06 11.96
N TRP A 15 -39.20 -26.22 12.92
CA TRP A 15 -37.91 -25.54 12.95
C TRP A 15 -36.76 -26.54 13.09
N GLN A 16 -36.86 -27.53 13.99
CA GLN A 16 -35.84 -28.56 14.19
C GLN A 16 -35.61 -29.43 12.95
N LYS A 17 -36.64 -29.73 12.18
CA LYS A 17 -36.59 -30.53 10.94
C LYS A 17 -36.34 -29.69 9.69
N ARG A 18 -36.14 -28.39 9.82
CA ARG A 18 -35.99 -27.51 8.68
C ARG A 18 -34.61 -27.74 8.03
N ASP A 19 -34.61 -28.11 6.75
CA ASP A 19 -33.41 -28.16 5.94
C ASP A 19 -32.72 -26.80 5.85
N VAL A 20 -31.39 -26.81 5.66
CA VAL A 20 -30.61 -25.61 5.45
C VAL A 20 -31.15 -24.87 4.23
N SER A 21 -31.55 -23.61 4.41
CA SER A 21 -32.14 -22.81 3.34
C SER A 21 -31.17 -22.65 2.16
N ALA A 22 -31.68 -22.51 0.94
CA ALA A 22 -30.86 -22.26 -0.25
C ALA A 22 -29.98 -20.99 -0.10
N HIS A 23 -30.44 -20.00 0.69
CA HIS A 23 -29.66 -18.81 1.02
C HIS A 23 -28.48 -19.15 1.93
N ALA A 24 -28.69 -19.99 2.94
CA ALA A 24 -27.62 -20.39 3.85
C ALA A 24 -26.56 -21.28 3.17
N LYS A 25 -26.99 -22.15 2.24
CA LYS A 25 -26.05 -22.93 1.40
C LYS A 25 -25.19 -22.01 0.55
N ARG A 26 -25.80 -21.04 -0.16
CA ARG A 26 -25.07 -20.04 -0.94
C ARG A 26 -24.19 -19.12 -0.09
N ASP A 27 -24.55 -18.86 1.17
CA ASP A 27 -23.70 -18.12 2.09
C ASP A 27 -22.50 -18.95 2.55
N ALA A 28 -22.65 -20.25 2.74
CA ALA A 28 -21.54 -21.14 3.08
C ALA A 28 -20.50 -21.22 1.95
N GLU A 29 -20.95 -21.44 0.72
CA GLU A 29 -20.07 -21.45 -0.47
C GLU A 29 -19.36 -20.10 -0.67
N LEU A 30 -20.09 -18.99 -0.45
CA LEU A 30 -19.51 -17.67 -0.55
C LEU A 30 -18.50 -17.40 0.58
N LEU A 31 -18.74 -17.93 1.78
CA LEU A 31 -17.84 -17.80 2.91
C LEU A 31 -16.48 -18.46 2.65
N GLU A 32 -16.46 -19.61 2.00
CA GLU A 32 -15.21 -20.27 1.58
C GLU A 32 -14.39 -19.36 0.64
N LYS A 33 -15.05 -18.76 -0.36
CA LYS A 33 -14.41 -17.81 -1.28
C LYS A 33 -13.92 -16.54 -0.54
N VAL A 34 -14.67 -16.06 0.44
CA VAL A 34 -14.25 -14.94 1.30
C VAL A 34 -13.01 -15.30 2.12
N HIS A 35 -12.96 -16.52 2.68
CA HIS A 35 -11.78 -17.02 3.40
C HIS A 35 -10.55 -17.07 2.49
N LEU A 36 -10.70 -17.63 1.30
CA LEU A 36 -9.61 -17.76 0.32
C LEU A 36 -9.06 -16.38 -0.06
N ALA A 37 -9.93 -15.44 -0.46
CA ALA A 37 -9.52 -14.08 -0.81
C ALA A 37 -8.86 -13.33 0.37
N HIS A 38 -9.30 -13.59 1.60
CA HIS A 38 -8.68 -13.03 2.80
C HIS A 38 -7.30 -13.65 3.06
N GLN A 39 -7.14 -14.96 2.88
CA GLN A 39 -5.86 -15.67 3.03
C GLN A 39 -4.85 -15.27 1.95
N GLU A 40 -5.26 -15.18 0.68
CA GLU A 40 -4.42 -14.71 -0.44
C GLU A 40 -3.87 -13.30 -0.21
N SER A 41 -4.61 -12.47 0.52
CA SER A 41 -4.17 -11.15 0.95
C SER A 41 -3.36 -11.18 2.25
N HIS A 42 -2.96 -12.34 2.76
CA HIS A 42 -2.30 -12.49 4.06
C HIS A 42 -3.08 -11.88 5.24
N GLY A 43 -4.41 -11.84 5.15
CA GLY A 43 -5.27 -11.24 6.16
C GLY A 43 -5.33 -9.70 6.12
N TYR A 44 -4.79 -9.05 5.10
CA TYR A 44 -4.76 -7.58 5.02
C TYR A 44 -6.07 -6.96 4.53
N TYR A 45 -6.88 -7.72 3.77
CA TYR A 45 -8.07 -7.17 3.16
C TYR A 45 -9.26 -7.14 4.12
N GLY A 46 -9.85 -5.96 4.27
CA GLY A 46 -11.20 -5.80 4.83
C GLY A 46 -12.27 -5.98 3.76
N SER A 47 -13.55 -5.91 4.18
CA SER A 47 -14.70 -6.18 3.30
C SER A 47 -14.71 -5.44 1.96
N PRO A 48 -14.25 -4.16 1.83
CA PRO A 48 -14.21 -3.52 0.52
C PRO A 48 -13.29 -4.22 -0.47
N ARG A 49 -12.03 -4.52 -0.06
CA ARG A 49 -11.05 -5.18 -0.93
C ARG A 49 -11.41 -6.63 -1.21
N VAL A 50 -11.91 -7.37 -0.22
CA VAL A 50 -12.42 -8.75 -0.42
C VAL A 50 -13.56 -8.75 -1.43
N THR A 51 -14.49 -7.79 -1.37
CA THR A 51 -15.57 -7.68 -2.37
C THR A 51 -15.02 -7.47 -3.78
N HIS A 52 -14.02 -6.60 -3.95
CA HIS A 52 -13.40 -6.38 -5.26
C HIS A 52 -12.58 -7.58 -5.75
N ALA A 53 -11.88 -8.27 -4.86
CA ALA A 53 -11.17 -9.51 -5.20
C ALA A 53 -12.14 -10.58 -5.73
N LEU A 54 -13.27 -10.77 -5.06
CA LEU A 54 -14.32 -11.71 -5.49
C LEU A 54 -14.94 -11.30 -6.84
N LYS A 55 -15.21 -10.00 -7.05
CA LYS A 55 -15.71 -9.51 -8.34
C LYS A 55 -14.72 -9.73 -9.47
N ASN A 56 -13.43 -9.53 -9.24
CA ASN A 56 -12.37 -9.82 -10.22
C ASN A 56 -12.29 -11.31 -10.58
N GLN A 57 -12.78 -12.20 -9.71
CA GLN A 57 -12.94 -13.65 -9.96
C GLN A 57 -14.31 -14.02 -10.55
N GLY A 58 -15.11 -13.03 -10.99
CA GLY A 58 -16.44 -13.25 -11.58
C GLY A 58 -17.56 -13.54 -10.57
N VAL A 59 -17.32 -13.33 -9.25
CA VAL A 59 -18.34 -13.56 -8.22
C VAL A 59 -19.13 -12.29 -8.00
N GLU A 60 -20.40 -12.26 -8.40
CA GLU A 60 -21.30 -11.15 -8.13
C GLU A 60 -21.76 -11.14 -6.67
N VAL A 61 -21.21 -10.18 -5.88
CA VAL A 61 -21.54 -10.03 -4.47
C VAL A 61 -21.49 -8.57 -4.04
N GLY A 62 -22.43 -8.20 -3.18
CA GLY A 62 -22.47 -6.87 -2.56
C GLY A 62 -21.57 -6.79 -1.31
N ARG A 63 -20.98 -5.61 -1.06
CA ARG A 63 -20.12 -5.34 0.10
C ARG A 63 -20.78 -5.67 1.44
N GLY A 64 -22.09 -5.36 1.59
CA GLY A 64 -22.84 -5.64 2.83
C GLY A 64 -22.89 -7.13 3.17
N ARG A 65 -23.07 -8.00 2.15
CA ARG A 65 -23.08 -9.45 2.33
C ARG A 65 -21.70 -9.97 2.72
N VAL A 66 -20.64 -9.51 2.05
CA VAL A 66 -19.25 -9.85 2.40
C VAL A 66 -18.90 -9.39 3.82
N ALA A 67 -19.26 -8.15 4.20
CA ALA A 67 -19.00 -7.63 5.54
C ALA A 67 -19.71 -8.43 6.64
N ARG A 68 -20.95 -8.88 6.38
CA ARG A 68 -21.70 -9.75 7.30
C ARG A 68 -21.04 -11.11 7.47
N LEU A 69 -20.63 -11.75 6.39
CA LEU A 69 -19.94 -13.05 6.40
C LEU A 69 -18.58 -12.95 7.10
N MET A 70 -17.77 -11.95 6.79
CA MET A 70 -16.49 -11.70 7.47
C MET A 70 -16.67 -11.50 8.99
N ARG A 71 -17.69 -10.75 9.40
CA ARG A 71 -17.99 -10.55 10.83
C ARG A 71 -18.38 -11.87 11.51
N HIS A 72 -19.23 -12.67 10.87
CA HIS A 72 -19.65 -13.98 11.38
C HIS A 72 -18.48 -14.94 11.51
N ALA A 73 -17.57 -14.95 10.56
CA ALA A 73 -16.33 -15.75 10.56
C ALA A 73 -15.19 -15.12 11.39
N LYS A 74 -15.42 -14.00 12.07
CA LYS A 74 -14.42 -13.24 12.85
C LYS A 74 -13.18 -12.82 12.02
N LEU A 75 -13.33 -12.68 10.71
CA LEU A 75 -12.28 -12.20 9.81
C LEU A 75 -12.20 -10.68 9.88
N LYS A 76 -11.00 -10.17 10.14
CA LYS A 76 -10.73 -8.73 10.20
C LYS A 76 -9.53 -8.42 9.31
N GLY A 77 -9.66 -7.45 8.40
CA GLY A 77 -8.50 -6.88 7.72
C GLY A 77 -7.63 -6.10 8.73
N HIS A 78 -6.32 -6.09 8.52
CA HIS A 78 -5.43 -5.24 9.32
C HIS A 78 -5.76 -3.77 9.02
N GLY A 79 -6.31 -3.10 9.98
CA GLY A 79 -6.93 -1.76 9.80
C GLY A 79 -6.35 -0.69 10.70
N ASN A 80 -6.58 0.44 10.26
CA ASN A 80 -6.46 1.84 10.67
C ASN A 80 -6.54 2.16 12.19
N GLY A 81 -5.71 1.67 13.05
CA GLY A 81 -5.86 2.04 14.46
C GLY A 81 -4.62 2.56 15.17
N LEU A 82 -3.43 2.48 14.58
CA LEU A 82 -2.23 2.47 15.41
C LEU A 82 -1.17 3.56 15.18
N PHE A 83 -1.34 4.48 14.22
CA PHE A 83 -0.32 5.52 14.00
C PHE A 83 -0.92 6.91 13.83
N ARG A 84 -0.72 7.76 14.86
CA ARG A 84 -0.76 9.23 14.71
C ARG A 84 0.67 9.71 14.51
N SER A 85 0.96 10.33 13.36
CA SER A 85 2.25 10.99 13.11
C SER A 85 2.42 12.19 14.06
N ARG A 86 3.61 12.35 14.65
CA ARG A 86 4.00 13.56 15.38
C ARG A 86 4.74 14.48 14.43
N VAL A 87 4.34 15.75 14.46
CA VAL A 87 4.95 16.86 13.73
C VAL A 87 6.37 17.12 14.25
N GLY A 88 7.34 17.17 13.38
CA GLY A 88 8.75 17.47 13.68
C GLY A 88 9.27 18.66 12.89
N THR A 89 10.16 19.37 13.51
CA THR A 89 10.75 20.69 13.38
C THR A 89 11.33 21.06 12.01
N TYR A 90 10.98 22.28 11.60
CA TYR A 90 11.53 23.04 10.46
C TYR A 90 12.75 23.87 10.86
N LYS A 91 13.84 23.78 10.11
CA LYS A 91 14.70 24.89 9.66
C LYS A 91 15.91 24.36 8.92
N PHE A 92 16.29 24.99 7.84
CA PHE A 92 17.43 24.78 6.93
C PHE A 92 17.12 24.01 5.65
N PHE A 93 16.48 24.65 4.64
CA PHE A 93 16.61 24.10 3.30
C PHE A 93 16.51 25.18 2.22
N SER A 94 17.47 25.09 1.29
CA SER A 94 17.60 25.89 0.08
C SER A 94 16.29 25.96 -0.73
N ALA A 95 16.14 27.02 -1.49
CA ALA A 95 14.97 27.38 -2.29
C ALA A 95 14.69 26.43 -3.48
N VAL A 96 14.57 25.09 -3.23
CA VAL A 96 14.03 24.20 -4.26
C VAL A 96 12.51 24.35 -4.24
N PRO A 97 11.89 24.83 -5.35
CA PRO A 97 10.45 25.03 -5.41
C PRO A 97 9.70 23.69 -5.49
N ASN A 98 8.42 23.71 -5.17
CA ASN A 98 7.50 22.61 -5.48
C ASN A 98 7.02 22.79 -6.93
N THR A 99 7.75 22.23 -7.88
CA THR A 99 7.48 22.34 -9.31
C THR A 99 6.40 21.37 -9.80
N ILE A 100 6.06 20.33 -9.02
CA ILE A 100 5.10 19.30 -9.45
C ILE A 100 3.63 19.67 -9.20
N ARG A 101 3.36 20.80 -8.55
CA ARG A 101 1.99 21.19 -8.19
C ARG A 101 1.12 21.47 -9.41
N GLU A 102 1.72 22.03 -10.44
CA GLU A 102 1.04 22.44 -11.68
C GLU A 102 1.18 21.38 -12.79
N VAL A 103 1.90 20.29 -12.51
CA VAL A 103 2.09 19.20 -13.46
C VAL A 103 0.87 18.28 -13.46
N SER A 104 0.17 18.21 -14.58
CA SER A 104 -0.81 17.15 -14.82
C SER A 104 -0.08 15.83 -14.99
N ILE A 105 -0.40 14.84 -14.15
CA ILE A 105 0.27 13.54 -14.15
C ILE A 105 -0.62 12.54 -14.86
N ASP A 106 -0.25 12.21 -16.09
CA ASP A 106 -1.02 11.40 -17.02
C ASP A 106 -0.34 10.09 -17.45
N ARG A 107 0.95 9.92 -17.12
CA ARG A 107 1.73 8.72 -17.48
C ARG A 107 2.76 8.34 -16.43
N THR A 108 3.29 7.15 -16.56
CA THR A 108 4.42 6.65 -15.76
C THR A 108 5.70 7.43 -16.08
N ASP A 109 6.63 7.38 -15.13
CA ASP A 109 7.97 7.99 -15.25
C ASP A 109 7.94 9.49 -15.58
N GLN A 110 6.87 10.19 -15.17
CA GLN A 110 6.74 11.65 -15.24
C GLN A 110 7.12 12.30 -13.91
N VAL A 111 6.68 11.73 -12.79
CA VAL A 111 7.00 12.19 -11.44
C VAL A 111 7.30 10.99 -10.55
N TRP A 112 8.49 10.97 -9.99
CA TRP A 112 8.89 10.04 -8.93
C TRP A 112 8.88 10.73 -7.58
N ILE A 113 8.43 10.03 -6.55
CA ILE A 113 8.37 10.54 -5.18
C ILE A 113 9.28 9.70 -4.30
N GLY A 114 10.18 10.38 -3.57
CA GLY A 114 11.07 9.75 -2.59
C GLY A 114 10.70 10.11 -1.14
N ASP A 115 10.83 9.14 -0.23
CA ASP A 115 10.70 9.38 1.20
C ASP A 115 11.42 8.30 2.01
N VAL A 116 11.72 8.60 3.28
CA VAL A 116 12.44 7.72 4.20
C VAL A 116 11.63 7.47 5.45
N THR A 117 11.46 6.21 5.80
CA THR A 117 10.88 5.82 7.10
C THR A 117 11.90 5.08 7.96
N TYR A 118 11.60 4.95 9.25
CA TYR A 118 12.42 4.22 10.21
C TYR A 118 11.70 2.99 10.74
N LEU A 119 12.45 1.93 10.94
CA LEU A 119 12.03 0.61 11.40
C LEU A 119 12.95 0.15 12.53
N LYS A 120 12.62 -0.92 13.22
CA LYS A 120 13.45 -1.47 14.30
C LYS A 120 13.87 -2.91 14.01
N VAL A 121 15.14 -3.19 14.26
CA VAL A 121 15.73 -4.54 14.29
C VAL A 121 16.47 -4.69 15.62
N ASN A 122 16.07 -5.66 16.42
CA ASN A 122 16.66 -5.89 17.75
C ASN A 122 16.81 -4.60 18.58
N GLY A 123 15.75 -3.78 18.61
CA GLY A 123 15.73 -2.49 19.31
C GLY A 123 16.46 -1.33 18.63
N GLN A 124 17.29 -1.59 17.64
CA GLN A 124 18.07 -0.57 16.91
C GLN A 124 17.31 -0.04 15.70
N TRP A 125 17.53 1.24 15.36
CA TRP A 125 16.90 1.86 14.21
C TRP A 125 17.54 1.42 12.89
N ARG A 126 16.68 1.23 11.89
CA ARG A 126 17.03 1.06 10.48
C ARG A 126 16.22 2.06 9.67
N TYR A 127 16.79 2.53 8.60
CA TYR A 127 16.20 3.53 7.72
C TYR A 127 15.89 2.90 6.38
N PHE A 128 14.67 3.06 5.93
CA PHE A 128 14.17 2.50 4.69
C PHE A 128 13.77 3.63 3.75
N ALA A 129 14.58 3.88 2.72
CA ALA A 129 14.30 4.82 1.65
C ALA A 129 13.53 4.12 0.55
N THR A 130 12.48 4.76 0.03
CA THR A 130 11.68 4.23 -1.07
C THR A 130 11.41 5.29 -2.11
N ILE A 131 11.28 4.85 -3.36
CA ILE A 131 10.89 5.68 -4.50
C ILE A 131 9.64 5.05 -5.14
N MET A 132 8.64 5.89 -5.33
CA MET A 132 7.34 5.55 -5.92
C MET A 132 7.14 6.32 -7.21
N ASP A 133 6.66 5.66 -8.24
CA ASP A 133 6.05 6.35 -9.39
C ASP A 133 4.71 6.95 -8.96
N ARG A 134 4.54 8.25 -9.12
CA ARG A 134 3.36 8.97 -8.62
C ARG A 134 2.09 8.61 -9.39
N TYR A 135 2.20 8.29 -10.67
CA TYR A 135 1.06 7.94 -11.50
C TYR A 135 0.49 6.58 -11.13
N SER A 136 1.33 5.55 -11.12
CA SER A 136 0.92 4.15 -10.89
C SER A 136 0.91 3.74 -9.42
N ARG A 137 1.51 4.53 -8.54
CA ARG A 137 1.74 4.18 -7.12
C ARG A 137 2.70 3.01 -6.92
N ARG A 138 3.37 2.56 -7.96
CA ARG A 138 4.32 1.45 -7.91
C ARG A 138 5.59 1.87 -7.18
N ILE A 139 6.05 1.04 -6.25
CA ILE A 139 7.38 1.19 -5.64
C ILE A 139 8.39 0.68 -6.66
N ILE A 140 9.26 1.57 -7.14
CA ILE A 140 10.20 1.31 -8.24
C ILE A 140 11.65 1.19 -7.77
N GLY A 141 11.96 1.73 -6.59
CA GLY A 141 13.28 1.62 -5.98
C GLY A 141 13.21 1.71 -4.46
N TRP A 142 14.16 1.11 -3.78
CA TRP A 142 14.30 1.18 -2.34
C TRP A 142 15.70 0.79 -1.89
N SER A 143 16.05 1.19 -0.66
CA SER A 143 17.24 0.73 0.04
C SER A 143 17.01 0.70 1.55
N LEU A 144 17.81 -0.10 2.27
CA LEU A 144 17.77 -0.25 3.72
C LEU A 144 19.18 -0.05 4.28
N ALA A 145 19.33 0.80 5.32
CA ALA A 145 20.60 1.01 5.99
C ALA A 145 20.41 1.23 7.50
N ASN A 146 21.49 1.13 8.26
CA ASN A 146 21.52 1.41 9.70
C ASN A 146 21.72 2.90 10.03
N HIS A 147 21.90 3.74 9.02
CA HIS A 147 22.07 5.20 9.17
C HIS A 147 21.28 5.96 8.09
N ARG A 148 20.88 7.20 8.42
CA ARG A 148 20.14 8.09 7.51
C ARG A 148 21.12 9.09 6.91
N THR A 149 21.65 8.77 5.74
CA THR A 149 22.59 9.60 4.98
C THR A 149 22.13 9.78 3.54
N ALA A 150 22.79 10.66 2.79
CA ALA A 150 22.55 10.81 1.36
C ALA A 150 22.79 9.49 0.59
N GLN A 151 23.74 8.65 1.02
CA GLN A 151 24.02 7.37 0.39
C GLN A 151 22.78 6.45 0.39
N LEU A 152 22.02 6.41 1.49
CA LEU A 152 20.77 5.64 1.57
C LEU A 152 19.79 6.03 0.45
N THR A 153 19.59 7.33 0.23
CA THR A 153 18.67 7.83 -0.81
C THR A 153 19.23 7.68 -2.22
N ILE A 154 20.55 7.81 -2.38
CA ILE A 154 21.26 7.54 -3.64
C ILE A 154 21.10 6.07 -4.04
N ASP A 155 21.26 5.13 -3.11
CA ASP A 155 21.10 3.69 -3.39
C ASP A 155 19.68 3.35 -3.81
N ALA A 156 18.68 3.95 -3.18
CA ALA A 156 17.28 3.82 -3.58
C ALA A 156 17.06 4.39 -5.01
N LEU A 157 17.64 5.55 -5.33
CA LEU A 157 17.56 6.17 -6.65
C LEU A 157 18.24 5.28 -7.71
N ASN A 158 19.44 4.80 -7.45
CA ASN A 158 20.15 3.90 -8.35
C ASN A 158 19.37 2.61 -8.61
N HIS A 159 18.71 2.07 -7.58
CA HIS A 159 17.83 0.91 -7.72
C HIS A 159 16.63 1.23 -8.63
N ALA A 160 15.96 2.37 -8.44
CA ALA A 160 14.86 2.81 -9.29
C ALA A 160 15.30 3.02 -10.75
N VAL A 161 16.42 3.71 -10.98
CA VAL A 161 16.95 3.97 -12.31
C VAL A 161 17.30 2.67 -13.05
N ARG A 162 17.93 1.71 -12.38
CA ARG A 162 18.22 0.39 -13.00
C ARG A 162 16.94 -0.34 -13.40
N ASN A 163 15.89 -0.27 -12.58
CA ASN A 163 14.63 -0.97 -12.84
C ASN A 163 13.81 -0.33 -13.95
N ARG A 164 13.87 1.00 -14.09
CA ARG A 164 12.94 1.77 -14.96
C ARG A 164 13.61 2.33 -16.21
N LYS A 165 14.92 2.62 -16.16
CA LYS A 165 15.66 3.33 -17.23
C LYS A 165 14.87 4.56 -17.70
N PRO A 166 14.58 5.51 -16.79
CA PRO A 166 13.67 6.62 -17.06
C PRO A 166 14.18 7.52 -18.17
N PRO A 167 13.29 8.21 -18.92
CA PRO A 167 13.70 9.27 -19.83
C PRO A 167 14.27 10.45 -19.04
N GLN A 168 14.92 11.36 -19.73
CA GLN A 168 15.32 12.64 -19.13
C GLN A 168 14.11 13.53 -18.84
N GLY A 169 14.24 14.43 -17.86
CA GLY A 169 13.18 15.38 -17.51
C GLY A 169 12.13 14.85 -16.53
N VAL A 170 12.33 13.67 -15.96
CA VAL A 170 11.47 13.16 -14.87
C VAL A 170 11.61 14.05 -13.63
N TYR A 171 10.50 14.44 -13.05
CA TYR A 171 10.50 15.18 -11.78
C TYR A 171 10.77 14.21 -10.63
N PHE A 172 11.76 14.55 -9.80
CA PHE A 172 11.99 13.86 -8.54
C PHE A 172 11.53 14.73 -7.37
N HIS A 173 10.46 14.31 -6.70
CA HIS A 173 9.88 15.05 -5.59
C HIS A 173 10.15 14.35 -4.26
N SER A 174 10.53 15.14 -3.23
CA SER A 174 10.75 14.64 -1.87
C SER A 174 10.27 15.64 -0.82
N ASP A 175 10.27 15.17 0.43
CA ASP A 175 10.26 16.09 1.55
C ASP A 175 11.56 16.92 1.60
N ARG A 176 11.68 17.79 2.62
CA ARG A 176 12.89 18.59 2.85
C ARG A 176 13.88 17.86 3.76
N GLY A 177 14.00 16.54 3.60
CA GLY A 177 15.01 15.76 4.30
C GLY A 177 16.43 16.18 3.93
N ILE A 178 17.32 16.20 4.93
CA ILE A 178 18.73 16.60 4.75
C ILE A 178 19.43 15.73 3.70
N GLU A 179 19.08 14.47 3.60
CA GLU A 179 19.59 13.49 2.64
C GLU A 179 19.24 13.85 1.20
N TYR A 180 18.10 14.48 0.93
CA TYR A 180 17.68 14.94 -0.40
C TYR A 180 18.25 16.32 -0.76
N ALA A 181 18.69 17.08 0.25
CA ALA A 181 19.34 18.38 0.07
C ALA A 181 20.87 18.26 -0.15
N ALA A 182 21.46 17.10 0.12
CA ALA A 182 22.89 16.84 0.00
C ALA A 182 23.39 17.06 -1.44
N LEU A 183 24.62 17.58 -1.56
CA LEU A 183 25.23 17.87 -2.87
C LEU A 183 25.41 16.61 -3.71
N GLU A 184 25.78 15.49 -3.08
CA GLU A 184 25.95 14.21 -3.75
C GLU A 184 24.63 13.70 -4.35
N TYR A 185 23.51 13.88 -3.62
CA TYR A 185 22.18 13.50 -4.11
C TYR A 185 21.74 14.37 -5.29
N LYS A 186 21.97 15.69 -5.21
CA LYS A 186 21.69 16.64 -6.29
C LYS A 186 22.51 16.35 -7.54
N ALA A 187 23.80 16.02 -7.36
CA ALA A 187 24.68 15.63 -8.46
C ALA A 187 24.16 14.37 -9.15
N ARG A 188 23.68 13.38 -8.36
CA ARG A 188 23.15 12.13 -8.90
C ARG A 188 21.84 12.34 -9.66
N LEU A 189 20.95 13.21 -9.17
CA LEU A 189 19.73 13.58 -9.90
C LEU A 189 20.08 14.24 -11.25
N LYS A 190 21.05 15.17 -11.25
CA LYS A 190 21.48 15.87 -12.47
C LYS A 190 22.11 14.90 -13.48
N GLU A 191 22.93 13.96 -13.04
CA GLU A 191 23.56 12.92 -13.88
C GLU A 191 22.51 12.11 -14.66
N HIS A 192 21.39 11.81 -14.03
CA HIS A 192 20.28 11.08 -14.64
C HIS A 192 19.23 11.99 -15.31
N GLY A 193 19.45 13.30 -15.38
CA GLY A 193 18.55 14.24 -16.03
C GLY A 193 17.24 14.48 -15.29
N PHE A 194 17.18 14.25 -13.96
CA PHE A 194 16.00 14.55 -13.16
C PHE A 194 15.88 16.04 -12.84
N ILE A 195 14.64 16.50 -12.73
CA ILE A 195 14.27 17.84 -12.25
C ILE A 195 13.88 17.71 -10.78
N GLN A 196 14.69 18.27 -9.88
CA GLN A 196 14.41 18.20 -8.45
C GLN A 196 13.25 19.11 -8.05
N SER A 197 12.34 18.56 -7.23
CA SER A 197 11.22 19.26 -6.61
C SER A 197 11.15 18.90 -5.12
N MET A 198 10.75 19.85 -4.27
CA MET A 198 10.61 19.61 -2.83
C MET A 198 9.31 20.20 -2.29
N ASN A 199 8.78 19.60 -1.24
CA ASN A 199 7.64 20.11 -0.50
C ASN A 199 7.85 21.59 -0.13
N ARG A 200 6.77 22.38 -0.11
CA ARG A 200 6.82 23.73 0.43
C ARG A 200 7.10 23.68 1.94
N PRO A 201 7.77 24.72 2.49
CA PRO A 201 7.91 24.84 3.94
C PRO A 201 6.52 24.79 4.60
N GLY A 202 6.30 23.88 5.55
CA GLY A 202 5.03 23.79 6.28
C GLY A 202 3.94 22.93 5.60
N SER A 203 4.11 22.47 4.37
CA SER A 203 3.10 21.66 3.65
C SER A 203 3.46 20.18 3.68
N MET A 204 2.95 19.47 4.70
CA MET A 204 3.16 18.01 4.83
C MET A 204 2.35 17.23 3.79
N ASN A 205 1.23 17.77 3.31
CA ASN A 205 0.31 17.07 2.40
C ASN A 205 0.87 16.82 0.99
N ASP A 206 1.98 17.45 0.62
CA ASP A 206 2.56 17.31 -0.70
C ASP A 206 3.14 15.88 -0.93
N ASN A 207 3.35 15.09 0.15
CA ASN A 207 3.85 13.70 0.08
C ASN A 207 2.87 12.63 0.62
N ALA A 208 1.57 12.91 0.63
CA ALA A 208 0.53 12.03 1.20
C ALA A 208 0.55 10.60 0.64
N HIS A 209 1.07 10.40 -0.58
CA HIS A 209 1.14 9.08 -1.20
C HIS A 209 2.19 8.18 -0.55
N MET A 210 3.35 8.74 -0.19
CA MET A 210 4.39 8.02 0.54
C MET A 210 3.98 7.75 1.98
N GLU A 211 3.33 8.70 2.64
CA GLU A 211 2.76 8.50 3.97
C GLU A 211 1.75 7.34 3.98
N SER A 212 0.87 7.28 2.98
CA SER A 212 -0.09 6.18 2.82
C SER A 212 0.59 4.84 2.57
N PHE A 213 1.67 4.81 1.78
CA PHE A 213 2.47 3.60 1.57
C PHE A 213 3.13 3.13 2.87
N PHE A 214 3.83 4.01 3.58
CA PHE A 214 4.50 3.65 4.83
C PHE A 214 3.52 3.24 5.92
N HIS A 215 2.36 3.88 5.99
CA HIS A 215 1.29 3.43 6.87
C HIS A 215 0.87 1.99 6.54
N SER A 216 0.61 1.71 5.26
CA SER A 216 0.24 0.36 4.81
C SER A 216 1.35 -0.66 5.07
N LEU A 217 2.61 -0.33 4.76
CA LEU A 217 3.77 -1.17 5.06
C LEU A 217 3.83 -1.54 6.54
N LYS A 218 3.75 -0.54 7.42
CA LYS A 218 3.85 -0.75 8.87
C LYS A 218 2.68 -1.56 9.42
N VAL A 219 1.46 -1.28 8.96
CA VAL A 219 0.24 -1.94 9.46
C VAL A 219 0.04 -3.33 8.86
N GLU A 220 0.24 -3.46 7.57
CA GLU A 220 -0.03 -4.71 6.84
C GLU A 220 1.21 -5.63 6.86
N GLY A 221 2.39 -5.09 6.51
CA GLY A 221 3.59 -5.88 6.31
C GLY A 221 4.36 -6.22 7.59
N LEU A 222 4.43 -5.26 8.53
CA LEU A 222 5.35 -5.34 9.68
C LEU A 222 4.65 -5.41 11.04
N TYR A 223 3.34 -5.16 11.11
CA TYR A 223 2.60 -5.13 12.37
C TYR A 223 2.75 -6.45 13.16
N LYS A 224 3.04 -6.34 14.46
CA LYS A 224 3.30 -7.45 15.38
C LYS A 224 4.52 -8.32 15.02
N LYS A 225 5.33 -7.95 14.02
CA LYS A 225 6.57 -8.64 13.73
C LYS A 225 7.73 -7.97 14.47
N THR A 226 8.56 -8.77 15.09
CA THR A 226 9.85 -8.36 15.66
C THR A 226 10.96 -8.97 14.83
N PHE A 227 11.93 -8.15 14.43
CA PHE A 227 13.04 -8.58 13.61
C PHE A 227 14.31 -8.62 14.44
N GLN A 228 15.00 -9.77 14.43
CA GLN A 228 16.26 -9.96 15.15
C GLN A 228 17.47 -9.66 14.26
N THR A 229 17.31 -9.74 12.94
CA THR A 229 18.40 -9.51 11.97
C THR A 229 17.94 -8.58 10.85
N ASP A 230 18.93 -7.89 10.24
CA ASP A 230 18.69 -7.04 9.07
C ASP A 230 18.22 -7.86 7.85
N GLN A 231 18.68 -9.10 7.73
CA GLN A 231 18.24 -10.02 6.69
C GLN A 231 16.75 -10.33 6.81
N ALA A 232 16.26 -10.70 7.99
CA ALA A 232 14.83 -11.00 8.22
C ALA A 232 13.95 -9.78 7.93
N LEU A 233 14.39 -8.55 8.30
CA LEU A 233 13.68 -7.33 7.93
C LEU A 233 13.70 -7.12 6.42
N SER A 234 14.85 -7.29 5.76
CA SER A 234 14.99 -7.11 4.31
C SER A 234 14.08 -8.05 3.53
N GLU A 235 14.04 -9.34 3.90
CA GLU A 235 13.14 -10.34 3.29
C GLU A 235 11.67 -9.96 3.44
N ALA A 236 11.27 -9.48 4.62
CA ALA A 236 9.91 -9.01 4.87
C ALA A 236 9.56 -7.77 4.02
N LEU A 237 10.51 -6.84 3.84
CA LEU A 237 10.34 -5.66 2.99
C LEU A 237 10.22 -6.04 1.51
N VAL A 238 11.09 -6.93 1.01
CA VAL A 238 11.01 -7.46 -0.36
C VAL A 238 9.64 -8.10 -0.61
N GLY A 239 9.23 -9.00 0.27
CA GLY A 239 7.93 -9.69 0.15
C GLY A 239 6.76 -8.71 0.17
N TYR A 240 6.80 -7.69 1.03
CA TYR A 240 5.74 -6.69 1.08
C TYR A 240 5.73 -5.78 -0.16
N VAL A 241 6.88 -5.32 -0.65
CA VAL A 241 6.96 -4.50 -1.87
C VAL A 241 6.45 -5.29 -3.07
N GLN A 242 6.78 -6.58 -3.19
CA GLN A 242 6.22 -7.44 -4.25
C GLN A 242 4.70 -7.56 -4.14
N PHE A 243 4.18 -7.86 -2.94
CA PHE A 243 2.74 -7.90 -2.69
C PHE A 243 2.06 -6.57 -3.02
N TYR A 244 2.62 -5.45 -2.56
CA TYR A 244 2.11 -4.11 -2.80
C TYR A 244 2.02 -3.79 -4.28
N ASN A 245 3.06 -4.08 -5.04
CA ASN A 245 3.14 -3.78 -6.45
C ASN A 245 2.27 -4.70 -7.32
N GLN A 246 2.23 -5.99 -7.01
CA GLN A 246 1.65 -7.00 -7.91
C GLN A 246 0.24 -7.44 -7.52
N LYS A 247 -0.12 -7.37 -6.24
CA LYS A 247 -1.36 -7.96 -5.74
C LYS A 247 -2.25 -7.00 -4.96
N ARG A 248 -1.67 -6.01 -4.24
CA ARG A 248 -2.44 -5.15 -3.37
C ARG A 248 -3.36 -4.22 -4.14
N LEU A 249 -4.67 -4.33 -3.89
CA LEU A 249 -5.67 -3.49 -4.54
C LEU A 249 -5.70 -2.07 -3.97
N HIS A 250 -5.65 -1.08 -4.84
CA HIS A 250 -5.68 0.34 -4.51
C HIS A 250 -6.99 0.99 -4.95
N SER A 251 -7.71 1.60 -4.01
CA SER A 251 -8.96 2.30 -4.30
C SER A 251 -8.77 3.47 -5.28
N SER A 252 -7.64 4.20 -5.16
CA SER A 252 -7.29 5.30 -6.06
C SER A 252 -6.92 4.86 -7.49
N LEU A 253 -6.66 3.58 -7.71
CA LEU A 253 -6.38 2.97 -9.01
C LEU A 253 -7.56 2.10 -9.51
N GLY A 254 -8.78 2.39 -9.07
CA GLY A 254 -9.95 1.59 -9.42
C GLY A 254 -9.86 0.15 -8.92
N TYR A 255 -9.25 -0.08 -7.75
CA TYR A 255 -8.99 -1.39 -7.16
C TYR A 255 -8.15 -2.31 -8.05
N LYS A 256 -7.19 -1.74 -8.76
CA LYS A 256 -6.13 -2.48 -9.44
C LYS A 256 -4.85 -2.45 -8.61
N ALA A 257 -4.00 -3.46 -8.79
CA ALA A 257 -2.64 -3.42 -8.27
C ALA A 257 -1.78 -2.46 -9.12
N PRO A 258 -0.76 -1.79 -8.55
CA PRO A 258 0.09 -0.85 -9.27
C PRO A 258 0.65 -1.37 -10.60
N ALA A 259 1.19 -2.59 -10.61
CA ALA A 259 1.74 -3.19 -11.82
C ALA A 259 0.66 -3.47 -12.89
N VAL A 260 -0.51 -3.93 -12.48
CA VAL A 260 -1.65 -4.17 -13.38
C VAL A 260 -2.17 -2.86 -13.96
N TYR A 261 -2.21 -1.80 -13.13
CA TYR A 261 -2.60 -0.47 -13.58
C TYR A 261 -1.65 0.08 -14.65
N GLU A 262 -0.32 -0.06 -14.45
CA GLU A 262 0.68 0.35 -15.45
C GLU A 262 0.50 -0.39 -16.79
N CYS A 263 0.40 -1.71 -16.75
CA CYS A 263 0.24 -2.52 -17.97
C CYS A 263 -1.01 -2.11 -18.76
N ALA A 264 -2.14 -1.88 -18.10
CA ALA A 264 -3.38 -1.49 -18.77
C ALA A 264 -3.27 -0.13 -19.49
N GLN A 265 -2.50 0.81 -18.95
CA GLN A 265 -2.33 2.14 -19.55
C GLN A 265 -1.34 2.12 -20.72
N THR A 266 -0.29 1.30 -20.64
CA THR A 266 0.65 1.15 -21.77
C THR A 266 -0.04 0.60 -23.00
N TYR A 267 -0.98 -0.34 -22.82
CA TYR A 267 -1.79 -0.88 -23.93
C TYR A 267 -2.68 0.18 -24.60
N GLN A 268 -3.31 1.06 -23.80
CA GLN A 268 -4.16 2.14 -24.36
C GLN A 268 -3.36 3.18 -25.14
N SER A 269 -2.13 3.47 -24.71
CA SER A 269 -1.24 4.44 -25.41
C SER A 269 -0.63 3.89 -26.70
N SER A 270 -0.64 2.55 -26.90
CA SER A 270 -0.08 1.91 -28.10
C SER A 270 -1.12 1.69 -29.20
N VAL A 271 -2.40 1.98 -28.94
CA VAL A 271 -3.53 1.75 -29.87
C VAL A 271 -4.04 3.06 -30.48
N HIS A 272 -3.44 4.19 -30.09
CA HIS A 272 -3.65 5.52 -30.68
C HIS A 272 -2.38 6.03 -31.35
#